data_1bd9ea5ac032e8ecda54885efc554afc
#
_entry.id   1bd9ea5ac032e8ecda54885efc554afc
#
_cell.length_a   1.000
_cell.length_b   1.000
_cell.length_c   1.000
_cell.angle_alpha   90.00
_cell.angle_beta   90.00
_cell.angle_gamma   90.00
#
_symmetry.space_group_name_H-M   'P 1'
#
loop_
_entity.id
_entity.type
_entity.pdbx_description
1 polymer ?
#
loop_
_entity_poly.entity_id
_entity_poly.type
_entity_poly.pdbx_seq_one_letter_code
_entity_poly.pdbx_strand_id
1 'polypeptide(L)'
;MIDRTSPIGIPVSTMVVLMLSVFTVSMGYGIILPLLPYLIERLLGASSEPARVSSATGLLTGLYTLSLFLFAAVWGHLSDRFGRRLILLIGLIGFSATMLTFAFIENLPAVYAERFLSGMFAAAVTPVALAVIGDLAATEEIRARRLTFVSLAGISGFLLGPMLGVFLTRGAPNWLPALNMAGSLTVPLMATAILSLVVAVGVLFTVARHQPADDVARRKILPIAKPAAWLMPKLLSISFIVSAGIGVFEVGLALRGKQELGLSQYQIASMFTLCSLVMIVMQAIVFSPLIKPETTRWFIAPALAVLTVGLFLVPRASDFTQMLVVIGTVAASAGILSPIITFWISSMAGKSQGAELGKQTAAASLGAAIGSAAGGLLFNVAGLPGASFLLVAALTALGVLLSFSLPKILVEHKPGKSSNKVDAPNSPINLSQLTKLPPEL
;
A
#
# COMPACT_ATOMS: atom_id res chain seq x y z
N MET A 1 -4.94 -27.59 39.05
CA MET A 1 -5.62 -27.38 37.73
C MET A 1 -5.41 -25.93 37.38
N ILE A 2 -4.45 -25.63 36.52
CA ILE A 2 -4.13 -24.28 36.06
C ILE A 2 -5.05 -23.99 34.90
N ASP A 3 -5.95 -23.04 35.11
CA ASP A 3 -6.90 -22.55 34.10
C ASP A 3 -6.14 -21.90 32.93
N ARG A 4 -6.05 -22.60 31.77
CA ARG A 4 -5.38 -22.15 30.55
C ARG A 4 -6.39 -21.47 29.60
N THR A 5 -7.11 -20.49 30.07
CA THR A 5 -7.96 -19.61 29.24
C THR A 5 -7.46 -18.16 29.22
N SER A 6 -6.16 -17.96 28.99
CA SER A 6 -5.68 -16.66 28.55
C SER A 6 -5.93 -16.52 27.05
N PRO A 7 -6.46 -15.39 26.54
CA PRO A 7 -6.65 -15.18 25.11
C PRO A 7 -5.27 -15.24 24.44
N ILE A 8 -5.06 -16.30 23.64
CA ILE A 8 -3.81 -16.54 22.91
C ILE A 8 -3.68 -15.39 21.90
N GLY A 9 -2.95 -14.36 22.28
CA GLY A 9 -2.58 -13.30 21.34
C GLY A 9 -1.66 -13.86 20.25
N ILE A 10 -1.64 -13.22 19.06
CA ILE A 10 -0.72 -13.61 17.97
C ILE A 10 0.71 -13.72 18.54
N PRO A 11 1.39 -14.86 18.39
CA PRO A 11 2.79 -15.01 18.80
C PRO A 11 3.67 -13.93 18.17
N VAL A 12 4.63 -13.41 18.90
CA VAL A 12 5.56 -12.38 18.38
C VAL A 12 6.28 -12.88 17.12
N SER A 13 6.63 -14.15 17.07
CA SER A 13 7.25 -14.78 15.89
C SER A 13 6.37 -14.71 14.65
N THR A 14 5.09 -15.01 14.77
CA THR A 14 4.13 -14.89 13.67
C THR A 14 4.02 -13.43 13.21
N MET A 15 3.93 -12.49 14.14
CA MET A 15 3.85 -11.06 13.80
C MET A 15 5.08 -10.58 13.04
N VAL A 16 6.28 -10.93 13.51
CA VAL A 16 7.56 -10.57 12.86
C VAL A 16 7.61 -11.15 11.43
N VAL A 17 7.22 -12.40 11.26
CA VAL A 17 7.24 -13.06 9.93
C VAL A 17 6.23 -12.43 8.98
N LEU A 18 5.04 -12.04 9.43
CA LEU A 18 4.07 -11.31 8.61
C LEU A 18 4.59 -9.92 8.22
N MET A 19 5.22 -9.20 9.14
CA MET A 19 5.88 -7.92 8.85
C MET A 19 7.01 -8.09 7.83
N LEU A 20 7.87 -9.10 7.99
CA LEU A 20 8.94 -9.40 7.05
C LEU A 20 8.41 -9.83 5.68
N SER A 21 7.27 -10.52 5.61
CA SER A 21 6.64 -10.89 4.33
C SER A 21 6.26 -9.65 3.52
N VAL A 22 5.58 -8.70 4.14
CA VAL A 22 5.17 -7.45 3.48
C VAL A 22 6.37 -6.55 3.19
N PHE A 23 7.32 -6.47 4.13
CA PHE A 23 8.59 -5.75 3.94
C PHE A 23 9.33 -6.25 2.70
N THR A 24 9.50 -7.57 2.54
CA THR A 24 10.26 -8.19 1.44
C THR A 24 9.66 -7.86 0.07
N VAL A 25 8.34 -7.97 -0.07
CA VAL A 25 7.66 -7.66 -1.33
C VAL A 25 7.76 -6.17 -1.66
N SER A 26 7.55 -5.31 -0.67
CA SER A 26 7.67 -3.85 -0.85
C SER A 26 9.12 -3.43 -1.15
N MET A 27 10.10 -4.07 -0.53
CA MET A 27 11.52 -3.86 -0.79
C MET A 27 11.88 -4.23 -2.23
N GLY A 28 11.40 -5.39 -2.72
CA GLY A 28 11.63 -5.82 -4.10
C GLY A 28 11.08 -4.83 -5.12
N TYR A 29 9.88 -4.28 -4.88
CA TYR A 29 9.32 -3.22 -5.72
C TYR A 29 10.19 -1.95 -5.67
N GLY A 30 10.58 -1.51 -4.47
CA GLY A 30 11.41 -0.31 -4.27
C GLY A 30 12.79 -0.39 -4.91
N ILE A 31 13.44 -1.56 -4.91
CA ILE A 31 14.75 -1.79 -5.56
C ILE A 31 14.67 -1.52 -7.07
N ILE A 32 13.60 -1.93 -7.71
CA ILE A 32 13.50 -1.93 -9.16
C ILE A 32 13.17 -0.55 -9.71
N LEU A 33 12.34 0.23 -9.03
CA LEU A 33 11.85 1.52 -9.54
C LEU A 33 12.95 2.48 -10.05
N PRO A 34 13.99 2.81 -9.27
CA PRO A 34 15.04 3.73 -9.74
C PRO A 34 15.93 3.12 -10.81
N LEU A 35 15.98 1.81 -10.91
CA LEU A 35 16.89 1.09 -11.82
C LEU A 35 16.22 0.70 -13.15
N LEU A 36 14.87 0.72 -13.18
CA LEU A 36 14.10 0.29 -14.34
C LEU A 36 14.43 1.04 -15.63
N PRO A 37 14.53 2.39 -15.66
CA PRO A 37 14.91 3.12 -16.89
C PRO A 37 16.30 2.75 -17.42
N TYR A 38 17.24 2.41 -16.53
CA TYR A 38 18.60 1.98 -16.92
C TYR A 38 18.61 0.57 -17.50
N LEU A 39 17.81 -0.32 -16.92
CA LEU A 39 17.64 -1.68 -17.43
C LEU A 39 17.03 -1.65 -18.83
N ILE A 40 15.97 -0.88 -19.03
CA ILE A 40 15.26 -0.81 -20.33
C ILE A 40 16.18 -0.24 -21.40
N GLU A 41 16.94 0.82 -21.09
CA GLU A 41 17.90 1.37 -22.06
C GLU A 41 18.99 0.35 -22.41
N ARG A 42 19.49 -0.44 -21.46
CA ARG A 42 20.44 -1.53 -21.74
C ARG A 42 19.84 -2.59 -22.67
N LEU A 43 18.56 -2.96 -22.45
CA LEU A 43 17.89 -3.99 -23.27
C LEU A 43 17.51 -3.51 -24.67
N LEU A 44 17.20 -2.22 -24.81
CA LEU A 44 16.84 -1.60 -26.10
C LEU A 44 18.06 -1.14 -26.90
N GLY A 45 19.22 -0.99 -26.24
CA GLY A 45 20.44 -0.40 -26.79
C GLY A 45 20.57 1.09 -26.51
N ALA A 46 21.82 1.58 -26.43
CA ALA A 46 22.14 2.97 -26.07
C ALA A 46 21.62 4.01 -27.08
N SER A 47 21.31 3.62 -28.31
CA SER A 47 20.72 4.47 -29.34
C SER A 47 19.20 4.49 -29.35
N SER A 48 18.56 3.88 -28.35
CA SER A 48 17.10 3.80 -28.27
C SER A 48 16.49 5.18 -28.02
N GLU A 49 15.36 5.43 -28.67
CA GLU A 49 14.59 6.66 -28.52
C GLU A 49 14.12 6.82 -27.05
N PRO A 50 14.34 7.99 -26.41
CA PRO A 50 13.94 8.24 -25.03
C PRO A 50 12.47 7.94 -24.74
N ALA A 51 11.58 8.20 -25.70
CA ALA A 51 10.15 7.92 -25.61
C ALA A 51 9.85 6.43 -25.46
N ARG A 52 10.61 5.54 -26.11
CA ARG A 52 10.46 4.08 -25.93
C ARG A 52 10.87 3.62 -24.54
N VAL A 53 11.95 4.19 -24.01
CA VAL A 53 12.40 3.91 -22.65
C VAL A 53 11.35 4.35 -21.63
N SER A 54 10.80 5.54 -21.81
CA SER A 54 9.78 6.09 -20.90
C SER A 54 8.49 5.27 -20.95
N SER A 55 7.99 4.98 -22.13
CA SER A 55 6.78 4.16 -22.33
C SER A 55 6.93 2.78 -21.70
N ALA A 56 8.06 2.10 -21.94
CA ALA A 56 8.32 0.79 -21.36
C ALA A 56 8.42 0.86 -19.83
N THR A 57 9.07 1.90 -19.27
CA THR A 57 9.17 2.10 -17.80
C THR A 57 7.79 2.25 -17.17
N GLY A 58 6.93 3.09 -17.72
CA GLY A 58 5.58 3.31 -17.21
C GLY A 58 4.69 2.08 -17.34
N LEU A 59 4.73 1.40 -18.51
CA LEU A 59 3.94 0.20 -18.74
C LEU A 59 4.38 -0.96 -17.85
N LEU A 60 5.67 -1.18 -17.62
CA LEU A 60 6.18 -2.24 -16.74
C LEU A 60 5.81 -2.01 -15.28
N THR A 61 5.91 -0.75 -14.82
CA THR A 61 5.47 -0.38 -13.46
C THR A 61 3.95 -0.49 -13.33
N GLY A 62 3.22 -0.02 -14.33
CA GLY A 62 1.76 -0.13 -14.39
C GLY A 62 1.27 -1.58 -14.44
N LEU A 63 1.96 -2.44 -15.18
CA LEU A 63 1.61 -3.87 -15.30
C LEU A 63 1.78 -4.62 -13.97
N TYR A 64 2.84 -4.31 -13.21
CA TYR A 64 3.02 -4.85 -11.87
C TYR A 64 1.87 -4.44 -10.93
N THR A 65 1.53 -3.16 -10.88
CA THR A 65 0.45 -2.64 -10.01
C THR A 65 -0.94 -3.05 -10.50
N LEU A 66 -1.13 -3.23 -11.82
CA LEU A 66 -2.34 -3.83 -12.40
C LEU A 66 -2.51 -5.29 -11.95
N SER A 67 -1.43 -6.06 -11.90
CA SER A 67 -1.48 -7.43 -11.38
C SER A 67 -1.87 -7.45 -9.90
N LEU A 68 -1.38 -6.51 -9.08
CA LEU A 68 -1.84 -6.38 -7.70
C LEU A 68 -3.35 -6.17 -7.63
N PHE A 69 -3.90 -5.29 -8.48
CA PHE A 69 -5.35 -5.05 -8.56
C PHE A 69 -6.13 -6.32 -8.93
N LEU A 70 -5.70 -7.00 -9.99
CA LEU A 70 -6.42 -8.16 -10.54
C LEU A 70 -6.41 -9.36 -9.58
N PHE A 71 -5.29 -9.59 -8.91
CA PHE A 71 -5.09 -10.85 -8.16
C PHE A 71 -5.27 -10.72 -6.65
N ALA A 72 -5.28 -9.51 -6.06
CA ALA A 72 -5.44 -9.36 -4.61
C ALA A 72 -6.74 -9.98 -4.08
N ALA A 73 -7.87 -9.75 -4.76
CA ALA A 73 -9.15 -10.34 -4.40
C ALA A 73 -9.18 -11.87 -4.62
N VAL A 74 -8.54 -12.34 -5.69
CA VAL A 74 -8.43 -13.77 -6.01
C VAL A 74 -7.67 -14.51 -4.91
N TRP A 75 -6.49 -14.02 -4.55
CA TRP A 75 -5.68 -14.60 -3.49
C TRP A 75 -6.35 -14.50 -2.11
N GLY A 76 -7.03 -13.40 -1.84
CA GLY A 76 -7.84 -13.25 -0.63
C GLY A 76 -8.86 -14.40 -0.53
N HIS A 77 -9.66 -14.62 -1.57
CA HIS A 77 -10.66 -15.68 -1.62
C HIS A 77 -10.05 -17.09 -1.55
N LEU A 78 -8.96 -17.33 -2.29
CA LEU A 78 -8.24 -18.59 -2.21
C LEU A 78 -7.68 -18.85 -0.81
N SER A 79 -7.23 -17.82 -0.11
CA SER A 79 -6.71 -17.96 1.24
C SER A 79 -7.78 -18.32 2.28
N ASP A 80 -9.02 -17.88 2.05
CA ASP A 80 -10.16 -18.30 2.88
C ASP A 80 -10.49 -19.78 2.68
N ARG A 81 -10.33 -20.28 1.45
CA ARG A 81 -10.67 -21.67 1.07
C ARG A 81 -9.55 -22.66 1.37
N PHE A 82 -8.31 -22.34 1.03
CA PHE A 82 -7.16 -23.26 1.12
C PHE A 82 -6.27 -23.02 2.34
N GLY A 83 -6.57 -21.99 3.12
CA GLY A 83 -5.83 -21.59 4.32
C GLY A 83 -4.77 -20.54 4.08
N ARG A 84 -4.64 -19.64 5.05
CA ARG A 84 -3.75 -18.44 5.00
C ARG A 84 -2.29 -18.80 4.74
N ARG A 85 -1.79 -19.84 5.45
CA ARG A 85 -0.40 -20.28 5.34
C ARG A 85 -0.01 -20.70 3.93
N LEU A 86 -0.84 -21.50 3.27
CA LEU A 86 -0.53 -22.00 1.92
C LEU A 86 -0.41 -20.87 0.92
N ILE A 87 -1.33 -19.91 0.96
CA ILE A 87 -1.32 -18.79 0.02
C ILE A 87 -0.15 -17.84 0.27
N LEU A 88 0.23 -17.60 1.55
CA LEU A 88 1.45 -16.84 1.86
C LEU A 88 2.71 -17.54 1.31
N LEU A 89 2.79 -18.86 1.43
CA LEU A 89 3.91 -19.63 0.88
C LEU A 89 3.96 -19.56 -0.64
N ILE A 90 2.84 -19.74 -1.33
CA ILE A 90 2.75 -19.61 -2.79
C ILE A 90 3.18 -18.20 -3.23
N GLY A 91 2.68 -17.17 -2.54
CA GLY A 91 3.04 -15.78 -2.81
C GLY A 91 4.54 -15.52 -2.67
N LEU A 92 5.14 -15.91 -1.53
CA LEU A 92 6.56 -15.66 -1.25
C LEU A 92 7.50 -16.49 -2.12
N ILE A 93 7.20 -17.78 -2.33
CA ILE A 93 8.01 -18.66 -3.19
C ILE A 93 7.89 -18.21 -4.65
N GLY A 94 6.66 -17.90 -5.12
CA GLY A 94 6.45 -17.41 -6.47
C GLY A 94 7.13 -16.05 -6.69
N PHE A 95 7.04 -15.12 -5.72
CA PHE A 95 7.75 -13.85 -5.77
C PHE A 95 9.28 -14.05 -5.79
N SER A 96 9.81 -14.95 -4.99
CA SER A 96 11.23 -15.30 -5.04
C SER A 96 11.65 -15.84 -6.40
N ALA A 97 10.88 -16.75 -6.98
CA ALA A 97 11.16 -17.32 -8.29
C ALA A 97 11.17 -16.25 -9.38
N THR A 98 10.20 -15.32 -9.35
CA THR A 98 10.15 -14.20 -10.32
C THR A 98 11.32 -13.24 -10.14
N MET A 99 11.72 -12.90 -8.90
CA MET A 99 12.90 -12.06 -8.65
C MET A 99 14.20 -12.73 -9.13
N LEU A 100 14.33 -14.05 -8.91
CA LEU A 100 15.46 -14.80 -9.41
C LEU A 100 15.49 -14.87 -10.93
N THR A 101 14.35 -15.13 -11.56
CA THR A 101 14.23 -15.12 -13.02
C THR A 101 14.58 -13.75 -13.59
N PHE A 102 14.08 -12.67 -12.98
CA PHE A 102 14.35 -11.31 -13.42
C PHE A 102 15.85 -10.97 -13.45
N ALA A 103 16.62 -11.53 -12.53
CA ALA A 103 18.07 -11.32 -12.47
C ALA A 103 18.81 -11.75 -13.76
N PHE A 104 18.20 -12.62 -14.57
CA PHE A 104 18.81 -13.22 -15.77
C PHE A 104 18.08 -12.93 -17.06
N ILE A 105 17.04 -12.06 -17.05
CA ILE A 105 16.29 -11.70 -18.25
C ILE A 105 17.10 -10.71 -19.10
N GLU A 106 17.22 -11.03 -20.40
CA GLU A 106 17.95 -10.24 -21.38
C GLU A 106 17.08 -9.71 -22.51
N ASN A 107 15.75 -9.85 -22.43
CA ASN A 107 14.83 -9.35 -23.45
C ASN A 107 13.61 -8.66 -22.84
N LEU A 108 13.13 -7.62 -23.49
CA LEU A 108 12.04 -6.78 -22.98
C LEU A 108 10.69 -7.53 -22.83
N PRO A 109 10.26 -8.40 -23.78
CA PRO A 109 9.03 -9.18 -23.60
C PRO A 109 9.03 -10.05 -22.34
N ALA A 110 10.15 -10.67 -22.00
CA ALA A 110 10.26 -11.47 -20.78
C ALA A 110 10.20 -10.59 -19.51
N VAL A 111 10.70 -9.35 -19.56
CA VAL A 111 10.54 -8.38 -18.47
C VAL A 111 9.06 -8.05 -18.24
N TYR A 112 8.27 -7.87 -19.30
CA TYR A 112 6.81 -7.67 -19.17
C TYR A 112 6.13 -8.86 -18.50
N ALA A 113 6.43 -10.07 -18.96
CA ALA A 113 5.87 -11.29 -18.37
C ALA A 113 6.27 -11.43 -16.87
N GLU A 114 7.53 -11.17 -16.56
CA GLU A 114 8.03 -11.22 -15.18
C GLU A 114 7.35 -10.16 -14.30
N ARG A 115 7.21 -8.91 -14.75
CA ARG A 115 6.52 -7.86 -13.99
C ARG A 115 5.07 -8.24 -13.67
N PHE A 116 4.37 -8.84 -14.62
CA PHE A 116 3.02 -9.33 -14.41
C PHE A 116 2.99 -10.47 -13.37
N LEU A 117 3.84 -11.48 -13.52
CA LEU A 117 3.93 -12.61 -12.59
C LEU A 117 4.39 -12.19 -11.20
N SER A 118 5.38 -11.31 -11.12
CA SER A 118 5.87 -10.76 -9.85
C SER A 118 4.76 -10.01 -9.11
N GLY A 119 4.00 -9.16 -9.79
CA GLY A 119 2.83 -8.50 -9.22
C GLY A 119 1.73 -9.49 -8.81
N MET A 120 1.49 -10.53 -9.60
CA MET A 120 0.52 -11.58 -9.28
C MET A 120 0.87 -12.29 -7.95
N PHE A 121 2.12 -12.72 -7.77
CA PHE A 121 2.54 -13.38 -6.53
C PHE A 121 2.64 -12.39 -5.35
N ALA A 122 3.08 -11.16 -5.58
CA ALA A 122 3.11 -10.11 -4.56
C ALA A 122 1.70 -9.80 -4.00
N ALA A 123 0.68 -9.87 -4.87
CA ALA A 123 -0.73 -9.66 -4.50
C ALA A 123 -1.24 -10.67 -3.46
N ALA A 124 -0.61 -11.84 -3.32
CA ALA A 124 -0.97 -12.84 -2.33
C ALA A 124 -0.50 -12.46 -0.91
N VAL A 125 0.55 -11.65 -0.78
CA VAL A 125 1.24 -11.48 0.52
C VAL A 125 0.50 -10.49 1.43
N THR A 126 0.32 -9.25 1.01
CA THR A 126 -0.23 -8.19 1.87
C THR A 126 -1.65 -8.48 2.36
N PRO A 127 -2.64 -8.79 1.48
CA PRO A 127 -4.01 -9.00 1.96
C PRO A 127 -4.13 -10.24 2.86
N VAL A 128 -3.36 -11.30 2.58
CA VAL A 128 -3.39 -12.50 3.40
C VAL A 128 -2.70 -12.28 4.75
N ALA A 129 -1.60 -11.51 4.81
CA ALA A 129 -0.97 -11.13 6.07
C ALA A 129 -1.92 -10.30 6.95
N LEU A 130 -2.65 -9.35 6.35
CA LEU A 130 -3.67 -8.56 7.06
C LEU A 130 -4.85 -9.43 7.53
N ALA A 131 -5.24 -10.43 6.73
CA ALA A 131 -6.29 -11.38 7.11
C ALA A 131 -5.88 -12.24 8.30
N VAL A 132 -4.64 -12.78 8.34
CA VAL A 132 -4.11 -13.51 9.52
C VAL A 132 -4.20 -12.68 10.78
N ILE A 133 -3.86 -11.38 10.70
CA ILE A 133 -4.00 -10.48 11.84
C ILE A 133 -5.46 -10.30 12.24
N GLY A 134 -6.35 -10.16 11.27
CA GLY A 134 -7.79 -10.06 11.50
C GLY A 134 -8.36 -11.27 12.21
N ASP A 135 -7.93 -12.47 11.80
CA ASP A 135 -8.40 -13.75 12.36
C ASP A 135 -7.90 -13.99 13.80
N LEU A 136 -6.69 -13.52 14.13
CA LEU A 136 -6.01 -13.80 15.42
C LEU A 136 -6.08 -12.64 16.43
N ALA A 137 -6.63 -11.49 16.09
CA ALA A 137 -6.69 -10.36 17.00
C ALA A 137 -7.85 -10.49 18.00
N ALA A 138 -7.55 -10.48 19.31
CA ALA A 138 -8.53 -10.63 20.38
C ALA A 138 -9.45 -9.40 20.54
N THR A 139 -8.94 -8.20 20.26
CA THR A 139 -9.68 -6.93 20.36
C THR A 139 -9.45 -6.04 19.14
N GLU A 140 -10.37 -5.11 18.90
CA GLU A 140 -10.26 -4.11 17.82
C GLU A 140 -9.00 -3.25 17.95
N GLU A 141 -8.62 -2.87 19.16
CA GLU A 141 -7.44 -2.05 19.45
C GLU A 141 -6.15 -2.80 19.11
N ILE A 142 -6.04 -4.06 19.54
CA ILE A 142 -4.90 -4.93 19.23
C ILE A 142 -4.81 -5.14 17.71
N ARG A 143 -5.94 -5.35 17.04
CA ARG A 143 -6.02 -5.47 15.59
C ARG A 143 -5.51 -4.22 14.90
N ALA A 144 -6.03 -3.05 15.24
CA ALA A 144 -5.63 -1.77 14.65
C ALA A 144 -4.12 -1.52 14.80
N ARG A 145 -3.58 -1.72 16.01
CA ARG A 145 -2.14 -1.58 16.28
C ARG A 145 -1.29 -2.52 15.43
N ARG A 146 -1.69 -3.78 15.28
CA ARG A 146 -0.94 -4.77 14.50
C ARG A 146 -1.00 -4.51 12.99
N LEU A 147 -2.15 -4.07 12.47
CA LEU A 147 -2.28 -3.61 11.09
C LEU A 147 -1.35 -2.44 10.80
N THR A 148 -1.21 -1.51 11.74
CA THR A 148 -0.26 -0.38 11.64
C THR A 148 1.19 -0.88 11.53
N PHE A 149 1.60 -1.85 12.34
CA PHE A 149 2.97 -2.41 12.25
C PHE A 149 3.26 -3.06 10.90
N VAL A 150 2.29 -3.79 10.32
CA VAL A 150 2.47 -4.38 8.97
C VAL A 150 2.55 -3.28 7.90
N SER A 151 1.73 -2.24 8.01
CA SER A 151 1.81 -1.10 7.09
C SER A 151 3.15 -0.39 7.18
N LEU A 152 3.67 -0.15 8.40
CA LEU A 152 5.01 0.42 8.61
C LEU A 152 6.11 -0.48 8.04
N ALA A 153 5.98 -1.81 8.17
CA ALA A 153 6.94 -2.73 7.58
C ALA A 153 6.96 -2.63 6.04
N GLY A 154 5.79 -2.51 5.40
CA GLY A 154 5.68 -2.30 3.96
C GLY A 154 6.35 -1.00 3.51
N ILE A 155 6.09 0.10 4.20
CA ILE A 155 6.70 1.41 3.89
C ILE A 155 8.21 1.36 4.14
N SER A 156 8.66 0.71 5.22
CA SER A 156 10.09 0.54 5.49
C SER A 156 10.78 -0.31 4.43
N GLY A 157 10.12 -1.35 3.89
CA GLY A 157 10.62 -2.12 2.75
C GLY A 157 10.80 -1.23 1.52
N PHE A 158 9.80 -0.45 1.19
CA PHE A 158 9.87 0.50 0.07
C PHE A 158 10.94 1.58 0.30
N LEU A 159 11.11 2.08 1.52
CA LEU A 159 12.14 3.04 1.91
C LEU A 159 13.55 2.50 1.70
N LEU A 160 13.81 1.29 2.20
CA LEU A 160 15.15 0.72 2.20
C LEU A 160 15.50 0.10 0.84
N GLY A 161 14.50 -0.29 0.05
CA GLY A 161 14.68 -0.94 -1.25
C GLY A 161 15.65 -0.22 -2.17
N PRO A 162 15.42 1.05 -2.55
CA PRO A 162 16.26 1.80 -3.46
C PRO A 162 17.72 1.89 -3.01
N MET A 163 17.95 2.19 -1.74
CA MET A 163 19.30 2.31 -1.17
C MET A 163 20.00 0.96 -1.08
N LEU A 164 19.30 -0.08 -0.63
CA LEU A 164 19.83 -1.45 -0.61
C LEU A 164 20.17 -1.94 -2.02
N GLY A 165 19.30 -1.63 -2.99
CA GLY A 165 19.55 -1.93 -4.40
C GLY A 165 20.89 -1.38 -4.88
N VAL A 166 21.13 -0.08 -4.69
CA VAL A 166 22.38 0.56 -5.10
C VAL A 166 23.58 0.13 -4.25
N PHE A 167 23.39 -0.04 -2.95
CA PHE A 167 24.47 -0.52 -2.06
C PHE A 167 24.94 -1.91 -2.47
N LEU A 168 24.01 -2.83 -2.72
CA LEU A 168 24.34 -4.20 -3.14
C LEU A 168 24.97 -4.27 -4.53
N THR A 169 24.63 -3.35 -5.44
CA THR A 169 25.30 -3.29 -6.76
C THR A 169 26.76 -2.87 -6.66
N ARG A 170 27.12 -2.02 -5.70
CA ARG A 170 28.50 -1.58 -5.47
C ARG A 170 29.33 -2.59 -4.67
N GLY A 171 28.70 -3.33 -3.78
CA GLY A 171 29.31 -4.31 -2.89
C GLY A 171 29.44 -5.70 -3.47
N ALA A 172 29.20 -5.89 -4.80
CA ALA A 172 29.37 -7.20 -5.42
C ALA A 172 30.81 -7.70 -5.22
N PRO A 173 30.99 -8.86 -4.56
CA PRO A 173 32.32 -9.33 -4.21
C PRO A 173 33.11 -9.68 -5.47
N ASN A 174 34.33 -9.18 -5.58
CA ASN A 174 35.25 -9.49 -6.72
C ASN A 174 35.53 -10.97 -6.91
N TRP A 175 35.27 -11.81 -5.91
CA TRP A 175 35.45 -13.24 -5.96
C TRP A 175 34.34 -14.02 -6.68
N LEU A 176 33.22 -13.35 -7.07
CA LEU A 176 32.16 -13.94 -7.87
C LEU A 176 32.01 -13.21 -9.22
N PRO A 177 32.93 -13.41 -10.17
CA PRO A 177 32.92 -12.69 -11.45
C PRO A 177 31.62 -12.87 -12.26
N ALA A 178 30.95 -14.02 -12.09
CA ALA A 178 29.68 -14.31 -12.77
C ALA A 178 28.56 -13.34 -12.40
N LEU A 179 28.54 -12.79 -11.16
CA LEU A 179 27.56 -11.80 -10.73
C LEU A 179 27.85 -10.40 -11.28
N ASN A 180 29.13 -10.10 -11.55
CA ASN A 180 29.51 -8.84 -12.18
C ASN A 180 29.20 -8.80 -13.68
N MET A 181 29.18 -9.96 -14.35
CA MET A 181 28.86 -10.07 -15.79
C MET A 181 27.36 -9.91 -16.10
N ALA A 182 26.48 -10.30 -15.15
CA ALA A 182 25.04 -10.26 -15.35
C ALA A 182 24.39 -8.86 -15.14
N GLY A 183 25.18 -7.85 -14.77
CA GLY A 183 24.75 -6.47 -14.63
C GLY A 183 24.36 -6.05 -13.21
N SER A 184 24.20 -4.75 -13.00
CA SER A 184 24.07 -4.11 -11.69
C SER A 184 22.83 -4.53 -10.86
N LEU A 185 21.84 -5.19 -11.47
CA LEU A 185 20.60 -5.62 -10.80
C LEU A 185 20.63 -7.03 -10.23
N THR A 186 21.54 -7.88 -10.69
CA THR A 186 21.54 -9.32 -10.34
C THR A 186 21.66 -9.54 -8.83
N VAL A 187 22.62 -8.88 -8.17
CA VAL A 187 22.86 -9.08 -6.73
C VAL A 187 21.67 -8.62 -5.88
N PRO A 188 21.09 -7.42 -6.06
CA PRO A 188 19.90 -6.99 -5.32
C PRO A 188 18.70 -7.91 -5.51
N LEU A 189 18.46 -8.37 -6.75
CA LEU A 189 17.35 -9.25 -7.05
C LEU A 189 17.53 -10.64 -6.43
N MET A 190 18.74 -11.21 -6.50
CA MET A 190 19.05 -12.47 -5.81
C MET A 190 18.92 -12.33 -4.29
N ALA A 191 19.42 -11.25 -3.69
CA ALA A 191 19.26 -10.98 -2.27
C ALA A 191 17.78 -10.91 -1.86
N THR A 192 16.94 -10.25 -2.66
CA THR A 192 15.49 -10.19 -2.45
C THR A 192 14.84 -11.57 -2.58
N ALA A 193 15.25 -12.37 -3.56
CA ALA A 193 14.76 -13.73 -3.75
C ALA A 193 15.11 -14.62 -2.55
N ILE A 194 16.37 -14.58 -2.09
CA ILE A 194 16.81 -15.31 -0.91
C ILE A 194 16.05 -14.88 0.35
N LEU A 195 15.90 -13.57 0.56
CA LEU A 195 15.13 -13.05 1.70
C LEU A 195 13.68 -13.55 1.65
N SER A 196 13.05 -13.56 0.47
CA SER A 196 11.69 -14.08 0.31
C SER A 196 11.58 -15.57 0.66
N LEU A 197 12.58 -16.40 0.29
CA LEU A 197 12.63 -17.81 0.67
C LEU A 197 12.82 -17.98 2.18
N VAL A 198 13.72 -17.22 2.79
CA VAL A 198 13.94 -17.24 4.25
C VAL A 198 12.65 -16.89 5.00
N VAL A 199 11.95 -15.86 4.54
CA VAL A 199 10.67 -15.47 5.12
C VAL A 199 9.61 -16.56 4.87
N ALA A 200 9.58 -17.20 3.71
CA ALA A 200 8.68 -18.32 3.43
C ALA A 200 8.93 -19.49 4.39
N VAL A 201 10.19 -19.81 4.68
CA VAL A 201 10.53 -20.78 5.73
C VAL A 201 10.02 -20.33 7.09
N GLY A 202 10.16 -19.06 7.44
CA GLY A 202 9.57 -18.49 8.66
C GLY A 202 8.05 -18.67 8.71
N VAL A 203 7.32 -18.40 7.63
CA VAL A 203 5.88 -18.66 7.51
C VAL A 203 5.54 -20.13 7.74
N LEU A 204 6.36 -21.03 7.20
CA LEU A 204 6.18 -22.47 7.34
C LEU A 204 6.18 -22.93 8.81
N PHE A 205 6.94 -22.30 9.69
CA PHE A 205 7.04 -22.69 11.09
C PHE A 205 6.16 -21.88 12.04
N THR A 206 5.78 -20.65 11.68
CA THR A 206 5.12 -19.73 12.62
C THR A 206 3.64 -19.55 12.34
N VAL A 207 3.17 -19.67 11.09
CA VAL A 207 1.76 -19.51 10.74
C VAL A 207 1.04 -20.86 10.82
N ALA A 208 -0.02 -20.96 11.60
CA ALA A 208 -0.78 -22.18 11.80
C ALA A 208 -1.35 -22.73 10.47
N ARG A 209 -1.40 -24.07 10.36
CA ARG A 209 -1.75 -24.77 9.11
C ARG A 209 -3.22 -24.65 8.74
N HIS A 210 -4.10 -24.48 9.73
CA HIS A 210 -5.54 -24.41 9.53
C HIS A 210 -6.19 -23.65 10.69
N GLN A 211 -6.93 -22.61 10.37
CA GLN A 211 -7.94 -22.09 11.28
C GLN A 211 -9.25 -22.16 10.49
N PRO A 212 -10.19 -23.04 10.88
CA PRO A 212 -11.52 -23.06 10.28
C PRO A 212 -12.20 -21.73 10.56
N ALA A 213 -12.76 -21.14 9.50
CA ALA A 213 -13.54 -19.90 9.59
C ALA A 213 -14.82 -20.03 10.43
N ASP A 214 -15.13 -21.22 10.95
CA ASP A 214 -16.42 -21.53 11.56
C ASP A 214 -16.69 -20.90 12.93
N ASP A 215 -15.66 -20.53 13.70
CA ASP A 215 -15.86 -19.92 15.03
C ASP A 215 -16.00 -18.39 15.03
N VAL A 216 -15.62 -17.71 13.96
CA VAL A 216 -15.70 -16.23 13.86
C VAL A 216 -17.13 -15.78 13.49
N ALA A 217 -17.95 -16.67 12.90
CA ALA A 217 -19.30 -16.35 12.45
C ALA A 217 -20.32 -16.10 13.60
N ARG A 218 -19.99 -16.39 14.84
CA ARG A 218 -20.91 -16.29 16.00
C ARG A 218 -20.85 -15.00 16.81
N ARG A 219 -19.98 -14.06 16.54
CA ARG A 219 -20.04 -12.78 17.27
C ARG A 219 -21.22 -11.94 16.80
N LYS A 220 -22.32 -12.00 17.55
CA LYS A 220 -23.46 -11.07 17.48
C LYS A 220 -22.93 -9.63 17.57
N ILE A 221 -22.96 -8.91 16.47
CA ILE A 221 -22.53 -7.52 16.42
C ILE A 221 -23.79 -6.66 16.25
N LEU A 222 -23.91 -5.63 17.10
CA LEU A 222 -24.98 -4.63 17.05
C LEU A 222 -25.03 -3.93 15.68
N PRO A 223 -26.21 -3.56 15.19
CA PRO A 223 -26.33 -2.87 13.91
C PRO A 223 -25.76 -1.45 14.03
N ILE A 224 -24.68 -1.17 13.29
CA ILE A 224 -24.14 0.18 13.13
C ILE A 224 -24.92 0.85 12.00
N ALA A 225 -25.26 2.13 12.17
CA ALA A 225 -25.93 2.93 11.15
C ALA A 225 -25.18 2.84 9.82
N LYS A 226 -25.90 2.54 8.73
CA LYS A 226 -25.30 2.45 7.39
C LYS A 226 -24.73 3.83 7.01
N PRO A 227 -23.45 3.90 6.59
CA PRO A 227 -22.90 5.16 6.08
C PRO A 227 -23.71 5.63 4.85
N ALA A 228 -23.72 6.96 4.62
CA ALA A 228 -24.38 7.50 3.43
C ALA A 228 -23.86 6.81 2.17
N ALA A 229 -24.74 6.34 1.31
CA ALA A 229 -24.42 5.44 0.17
C ALA A 229 -23.32 6.00 -0.77
N TRP A 230 -23.14 7.32 -0.81
CA TRP A 230 -22.18 8.02 -1.67
C TRP A 230 -20.82 8.34 -1.00
N LEU A 231 -20.70 8.15 0.33
CA LEU A 231 -19.49 8.50 1.07
C LEU A 231 -18.34 7.52 0.80
N MET A 232 -18.63 6.22 0.80
CA MET A 232 -17.63 5.18 0.51
C MET A 232 -17.09 5.30 -0.94
N PRO A 233 -17.92 5.41 -1.99
CA PRO A 233 -17.43 5.66 -3.34
C PRO A 233 -16.54 6.91 -3.45
N LYS A 234 -16.85 7.97 -2.71
CA LYS A 234 -16.07 9.20 -2.70
C LYS A 234 -14.66 9.01 -2.11
N LEU A 235 -14.54 8.31 -1.00
CA LEU A 235 -13.24 7.99 -0.41
C LEU A 235 -12.42 7.04 -1.30
N LEU A 236 -13.08 6.07 -1.95
CA LEU A 236 -12.44 5.19 -2.92
C LEU A 236 -11.93 5.97 -4.14
N SER A 237 -12.72 6.93 -4.65
CA SER A 237 -12.30 7.82 -5.75
C SER A 237 -11.08 8.67 -5.35
N ILE A 238 -11.06 9.22 -4.13
CA ILE A 238 -9.89 9.97 -3.64
C ILE A 238 -8.67 9.04 -3.48
N SER A 239 -8.86 7.82 -2.98
CA SER A 239 -7.78 6.82 -2.90
C SER A 239 -7.20 6.50 -4.28
N PHE A 240 -8.06 6.32 -5.29
CA PHE A 240 -7.66 6.14 -6.68
C PHE A 240 -6.85 7.34 -7.21
N ILE A 241 -7.36 8.58 -7.02
CA ILE A 241 -6.73 9.82 -7.49
C ILE A 241 -5.34 10.00 -6.86
N VAL A 242 -5.23 9.82 -5.54
CA VAL A 242 -3.96 9.92 -4.81
C VAL A 242 -2.95 8.90 -5.33
N SER A 243 -3.38 7.65 -5.50
CA SER A 243 -2.50 6.58 -5.99
C SER A 243 -2.11 6.75 -7.46
N ALA A 244 -3.00 7.31 -8.30
CA ALA A 244 -2.65 7.70 -9.66
C ALA A 244 -1.59 8.82 -9.68
N GLY A 245 -1.72 9.80 -8.78
CA GLY A 245 -0.72 10.85 -8.57
C GLY A 245 0.65 10.29 -8.19
N ILE A 246 0.67 9.37 -7.23
CA ILE A 246 1.89 8.69 -6.78
C ILE A 246 2.50 7.86 -7.91
N GLY A 247 1.68 7.11 -8.68
CA GLY A 247 2.16 6.30 -9.80
C GLY A 247 2.83 7.12 -10.90
N VAL A 248 2.24 8.27 -11.30
CA VAL A 248 2.89 9.22 -12.23
C VAL A 248 4.18 9.76 -11.63
N PHE A 249 4.14 10.12 -10.34
CA PHE A 249 5.29 10.68 -9.65
C PHE A 249 6.46 9.70 -9.56
N GLU A 250 6.24 8.44 -9.19
CA GLU A 250 7.28 7.41 -9.07
C GLU A 250 7.98 7.17 -10.42
N VAL A 251 7.20 6.95 -11.48
CA VAL A 251 7.74 6.74 -12.82
C VAL A 251 8.43 8.01 -13.34
N GLY A 252 7.77 9.15 -13.20
CA GLY A 252 8.28 10.44 -13.65
C GLY A 252 9.54 10.87 -12.90
N LEU A 253 9.66 10.55 -11.60
CA LEU A 253 10.85 10.82 -10.81
C LEU A 253 12.07 10.06 -11.35
N ALA A 254 11.91 8.77 -11.65
CA ALA A 254 12.99 7.95 -12.19
C ALA A 254 13.38 8.39 -13.60
N LEU A 255 12.40 8.69 -14.47
CA LEU A 255 12.64 9.13 -15.85
C LEU A 255 13.27 10.53 -15.89
N ARG A 256 12.72 11.48 -15.15
CA ARG A 256 13.24 12.86 -15.10
C ARG A 256 14.64 12.89 -14.53
N GLY A 257 14.89 12.17 -13.44
CA GLY A 257 16.22 12.04 -12.87
C GLY A 257 17.23 11.57 -13.90
N LYS A 258 16.89 10.53 -14.67
CA LYS A 258 17.80 9.96 -15.68
C LYS A 258 17.88 10.80 -16.96
N GLN A 259 16.74 11.11 -17.61
CA GLN A 259 16.72 11.66 -18.97
C GLN A 259 16.90 13.18 -19.03
N GLU A 260 16.36 13.92 -18.04
CA GLU A 260 16.40 15.40 -18.06
C GLU A 260 17.49 15.97 -17.17
N LEU A 261 17.72 15.38 -15.99
CA LEU A 261 18.69 15.87 -15.02
C LEU A 261 20.04 15.13 -15.07
N GLY A 262 20.17 14.07 -15.87
CA GLY A 262 21.40 13.29 -16.01
C GLY A 262 21.92 12.67 -14.72
N LEU A 263 21.03 12.41 -13.74
CA LEU A 263 21.39 11.93 -12.41
C LEU A 263 21.85 10.46 -12.44
N SER A 264 22.78 10.16 -11.56
CA SER A 264 23.22 8.78 -11.35
C SER A 264 22.13 7.93 -10.66
N GLN A 265 22.23 6.60 -10.77
CA GLN A 265 21.34 5.64 -10.07
C GLN A 265 21.30 5.89 -8.56
N TYR A 266 22.46 6.27 -7.97
CA TYR A 266 22.55 6.60 -6.53
C TYR A 266 21.73 7.85 -6.16
N GLN A 267 21.81 8.91 -6.95
CA GLN A 267 21.05 10.13 -6.72
C GLN A 267 19.55 9.88 -6.86
N ILE A 268 19.13 9.11 -7.86
CA ILE A 268 17.71 8.74 -8.01
C ILE A 268 17.24 7.85 -6.84
N ALA A 269 18.05 6.88 -6.42
CA ALA A 269 17.73 6.05 -5.25
C ALA A 269 17.63 6.88 -3.96
N SER A 270 18.50 7.88 -3.77
CA SER A 270 18.44 8.81 -2.63
C SER A 270 17.18 9.66 -2.63
N MET A 271 16.67 10.05 -3.82
CA MET A 271 15.38 10.73 -3.97
C MET A 271 14.22 9.85 -3.48
N PHE A 272 14.16 8.59 -3.90
CA PHE A 272 13.14 7.64 -3.41
C PHE A 272 13.25 7.39 -1.91
N THR A 273 14.47 7.30 -1.39
CA THR A 273 14.73 7.14 0.04
C THR A 273 14.23 8.35 0.83
N LEU A 274 14.53 9.57 0.38
CA LEU A 274 14.01 10.80 0.99
C LEU A 274 12.48 10.83 0.95
N CYS A 275 11.87 10.47 -0.20
CA CYS A 275 10.43 10.39 -0.36
C CYS A 275 9.80 9.51 0.73
N SER A 276 10.30 8.29 0.87
CA SER A 276 9.77 7.34 1.84
C SER A 276 10.05 7.76 3.30
N LEU A 277 11.20 8.36 3.57
CA LEU A 277 11.52 8.89 4.91
C LEU A 277 10.54 9.98 5.32
N VAL A 278 10.26 10.93 4.42
CA VAL A 278 9.28 12.01 4.66
C VAL A 278 7.89 11.41 4.88
N MET A 279 7.50 10.41 4.08
CA MET A 279 6.21 9.71 4.28
C MET A 279 6.11 9.07 5.67
N ILE A 280 7.15 8.39 6.15
CA ILE A 280 7.17 7.77 7.49
C ILE A 280 7.05 8.84 8.58
N VAL A 281 7.83 9.92 8.48
CA VAL A 281 7.78 11.02 9.44
C VAL A 281 6.38 11.64 9.50
N MET A 282 5.78 11.91 8.34
CA MET A 282 4.42 12.49 8.28
C MET A 282 3.37 11.54 8.85
N GLN A 283 3.47 10.24 8.59
CA GLN A 283 2.58 9.25 9.21
C GLN A 283 2.74 9.21 10.73
N ALA A 284 3.97 9.23 11.23
CA ALA A 284 4.24 9.26 12.67
C ALA A 284 3.64 10.51 13.33
N ILE A 285 3.70 11.67 12.66
CA ILE A 285 3.08 12.92 13.15
C ILE A 285 1.56 12.80 13.16
N VAL A 286 0.95 12.36 12.07
CA VAL A 286 -0.52 12.26 11.93
C VAL A 286 -1.14 11.30 12.94
N PHE A 287 -0.46 10.18 13.23
CA PHE A 287 -0.92 9.20 14.23
C PHE A 287 -0.32 9.38 15.61
N SER A 288 0.35 10.50 15.86
CA SER A 288 0.84 10.84 17.19
C SER A 288 -0.35 11.09 18.13
N PRO A 289 -0.18 10.88 19.46
CA PRO A 289 -1.20 11.22 20.47
C PRO A 289 -1.60 12.69 20.47
N LEU A 290 -0.81 13.56 19.83
CA LEU A 290 -1.05 15.00 19.73
C LEU A 290 -2.22 15.34 18.80
N ILE A 291 -2.50 14.50 17.80
CA ILE A 291 -3.55 14.73 16.81
C ILE A 291 -4.74 13.83 17.11
N LYS A 292 -5.88 14.44 17.44
CA LYS A 292 -7.13 13.67 17.63
C LYS A 292 -7.55 13.05 16.28
N PRO A 293 -7.88 11.77 16.23
CA PRO A 293 -8.29 11.09 14.99
C PRO A 293 -9.42 11.83 14.24
N GLU A 294 -10.32 12.46 14.97
CA GLU A 294 -11.45 13.20 14.39
C GLU A 294 -11.04 14.45 13.60
N THR A 295 -9.90 15.08 13.96
CA THR A 295 -9.38 16.25 13.26
C THR A 295 -8.72 15.91 11.93
N THR A 296 -8.32 14.65 11.73
CA THR A 296 -7.64 14.21 10.50
C THR A 296 -8.45 14.42 9.22
N ARG A 297 -9.79 14.46 9.32
CA ARG A 297 -10.67 14.79 8.19
C ARG A 297 -10.38 16.15 7.54
N TRP A 298 -9.93 17.12 8.33
CA TRP A 298 -9.60 18.46 7.85
C TRP A 298 -8.29 18.50 7.06
N PHE A 299 -7.44 17.49 7.19
CA PHE A 299 -6.17 17.40 6.48
C PHE A 299 -6.31 16.89 5.05
N ILE A 300 -7.44 16.27 4.68
CA ILE A 300 -7.61 15.65 3.36
C ILE A 300 -7.52 16.70 2.25
N ALA A 301 -8.30 17.79 2.33
CA ALA A 301 -8.31 18.84 1.30
C ALA A 301 -6.96 19.60 1.20
N PRO A 302 -6.36 20.10 2.31
CA PRO A 302 -5.05 20.74 2.26
C PRO A 302 -3.94 19.82 1.72
N ALA A 303 -3.92 18.56 2.14
CA ALA A 303 -2.90 17.63 1.68
C ALA A 303 -3.06 17.31 0.17
N LEU A 304 -4.30 17.18 -0.34
CA LEU A 304 -4.55 17.07 -1.78
C LEU A 304 -4.10 18.32 -2.54
N ALA A 305 -4.34 19.51 -1.99
CA ALA A 305 -3.88 20.76 -2.61
C ALA A 305 -2.35 20.82 -2.67
N VAL A 306 -1.66 20.45 -1.58
CA VAL A 306 -0.19 20.37 -1.56
C VAL A 306 0.34 19.31 -2.53
N LEU A 307 -0.33 18.15 -2.64
CA LEU A 307 -0.01 17.15 -3.65
C LEU A 307 -0.14 17.70 -5.06
N THR A 308 -1.22 18.42 -5.35
CA THR A 308 -1.46 19.06 -6.65
C THR A 308 -0.36 20.04 -7.00
N VAL A 309 0.00 20.92 -6.06
CA VAL A 309 1.08 21.90 -6.23
C VAL A 309 2.43 21.19 -6.42
N GLY A 310 2.72 20.17 -5.61
CA GLY A 310 3.94 19.38 -5.74
C GLY A 310 4.07 18.76 -7.13
N LEU A 311 3.02 18.06 -7.60
CA LEU A 311 3.01 17.45 -8.94
C LEU A 311 3.15 18.48 -10.07
N PHE A 312 2.53 19.65 -9.92
CA PHE A 312 2.67 20.76 -10.88
C PHE A 312 4.09 21.36 -10.92
N LEU A 313 4.81 21.30 -9.80
CA LEU A 313 6.18 21.81 -9.68
C LEU A 313 7.24 20.82 -10.16
N VAL A 314 6.97 19.51 -10.18
CA VAL A 314 7.94 18.50 -10.62
C VAL A 314 8.58 18.86 -11.97
N PRO A 315 7.84 19.19 -13.05
CA PRO A 315 8.44 19.52 -14.35
C PRO A 315 9.28 20.80 -14.34
N ARG A 316 9.21 21.61 -13.29
CA ARG A 316 9.90 22.91 -13.17
C ARG A 316 11.20 22.85 -12.40
N ALA A 317 11.42 21.78 -11.65
CA ALA A 317 12.66 21.58 -10.92
C ALA A 317 13.83 21.35 -11.90
N SER A 318 14.81 22.25 -11.91
CA SER A 318 15.92 22.24 -12.86
C SER A 318 17.21 21.61 -12.33
N ASP A 319 17.30 21.40 -11.02
CA ASP A 319 18.46 20.80 -10.37
C ASP A 319 18.06 19.77 -9.29
N PHE A 320 19.06 19.03 -8.81
CA PHE A 320 18.88 18.00 -7.80
C PHE A 320 18.27 18.55 -6.49
N THR A 321 18.69 19.73 -6.05
CA THR A 321 18.23 20.34 -4.78
C THR A 321 16.77 20.76 -4.86
N GLN A 322 16.37 21.42 -5.94
CA GLN A 322 14.97 21.79 -6.19
C GLN A 322 14.10 20.53 -6.25
N MET A 323 14.59 19.48 -6.92
CA MET A 323 13.89 18.21 -7.00
C MET A 323 13.67 17.59 -5.61
N LEU A 324 14.66 17.63 -4.70
CA LEU A 324 14.50 17.16 -3.32
C LEU A 324 13.40 17.90 -2.56
N VAL A 325 13.28 19.23 -2.74
CA VAL A 325 12.22 20.03 -2.11
C VAL A 325 10.83 19.62 -2.64
N VAL A 326 10.71 19.48 -3.96
CA VAL A 326 9.44 19.06 -4.59
C VAL A 326 9.07 17.64 -4.17
N ILE A 327 10.02 16.72 -4.12
CA ILE A 327 9.81 15.37 -3.60
C ILE A 327 9.30 15.40 -2.17
N GLY A 328 9.91 16.25 -1.32
CA GLY A 328 9.48 16.44 0.06
C GLY A 328 8.02 16.87 0.16
N THR A 329 7.54 17.77 -0.69
CA THR A 329 6.14 18.23 -0.68
C THR A 329 5.17 17.13 -1.13
N VAL A 330 5.50 16.39 -2.21
CA VAL A 330 4.70 15.27 -2.69
C VAL A 330 4.66 14.14 -1.65
N ALA A 331 5.81 13.79 -1.09
CA ALA A 331 5.94 12.74 -0.08
C ALA A 331 5.18 13.07 1.22
N ALA A 332 5.25 14.32 1.68
CA ALA A 332 4.51 14.78 2.86
C ALA A 332 3.00 14.62 2.64
N SER A 333 2.51 15.03 1.47
CA SER A 333 1.10 14.90 1.11
C SER A 333 0.65 13.44 1.04
N ALA A 334 1.43 12.57 0.39
CA ALA A 334 1.15 11.15 0.28
C ALA A 334 1.17 10.45 1.66
N GLY A 335 2.15 10.81 2.51
CA GLY A 335 2.28 10.32 3.87
C GLY A 335 1.10 10.70 4.78
N ILE A 336 0.44 11.82 4.51
CA ILE A 336 -0.78 12.28 5.21
C ILE A 336 -2.02 11.58 4.64
N LEU A 337 -2.20 11.59 3.32
CA LEU A 337 -3.45 11.19 2.66
C LEU A 337 -3.72 9.70 2.77
N SER A 338 -2.74 8.85 2.45
CA SER A 338 -2.94 7.41 2.38
C SER A 338 -3.45 6.82 3.71
N PRO A 339 -2.82 7.08 4.86
CA PRO A 339 -3.27 6.52 6.12
C PRO A 339 -4.57 7.16 6.64
N ILE A 340 -4.83 8.44 6.37
CA ILE A 340 -6.09 9.10 6.76
C ILE A 340 -7.27 8.50 6.00
N ILE A 341 -7.14 8.29 4.69
CA ILE A 341 -8.19 7.67 3.87
C ILE A 341 -8.47 6.24 4.38
N THR A 342 -7.40 5.47 4.65
CA THR A 342 -7.51 4.11 5.20
C THR A 342 -8.20 4.12 6.56
N PHE A 343 -7.85 5.04 7.45
CA PHE A 343 -8.48 5.19 8.75
C PHE A 343 -9.99 5.46 8.63
N TRP A 344 -10.40 6.41 7.78
CA TRP A 344 -11.80 6.75 7.63
C TRP A 344 -12.61 5.64 6.94
N ILE A 345 -12.06 4.96 5.94
CA ILE A 345 -12.70 3.78 5.33
C ILE A 345 -12.87 2.68 6.37
N SER A 346 -11.83 2.38 7.16
CA SER A 346 -11.89 1.37 8.21
C SER A 346 -12.90 1.71 9.31
N SER A 347 -12.96 2.98 9.74
CA SER A 347 -13.87 3.43 10.80
C SER A 347 -15.36 3.36 10.38
N MET A 348 -15.64 3.48 9.09
CA MET A 348 -17.01 3.42 8.55
C MET A 348 -17.42 2.02 8.07
N ALA A 349 -16.47 1.13 7.89
CA ALA A 349 -16.73 -0.21 7.34
C ALA A 349 -17.51 -1.13 8.29
N GLY A 350 -17.59 -0.81 9.58
CA GLY A 350 -18.29 -1.62 10.57
C GLY A 350 -17.89 -3.10 10.53
N LYS A 351 -18.85 -3.98 10.23
CA LYS A 351 -18.64 -5.44 10.13
C LYS A 351 -17.85 -5.87 8.90
N SER A 352 -17.84 -5.08 7.85
CA SER A 352 -17.25 -5.42 6.54
C SER A 352 -15.87 -4.80 6.32
N GLN A 353 -15.10 -4.55 7.39
CA GLN A 353 -13.78 -3.89 7.31
C GLN A 353 -12.85 -4.52 6.25
N GLY A 354 -12.75 -5.85 6.22
CA GLY A 354 -11.91 -6.54 5.24
C GLY A 354 -12.35 -6.28 3.80
N ALA A 355 -13.65 -6.31 3.53
CA ALA A 355 -14.19 -6.05 2.19
C ALA A 355 -13.96 -4.57 1.77
N GLU A 356 -14.19 -3.61 2.66
CA GLU A 356 -14.03 -2.19 2.34
C GLU A 356 -12.56 -1.79 2.18
N LEU A 357 -11.67 -2.30 3.04
CA LEU A 357 -10.22 -2.13 2.87
C LEU A 357 -9.71 -2.84 1.61
N GLY A 358 -10.30 -3.98 1.25
CA GLY A 358 -10.03 -4.66 -0.02
C GLY A 358 -10.40 -3.80 -1.23
N LYS A 359 -11.58 -3.16 -1.22
CA LYS A 359 -11.99 -2.21 -2.26
C LYS A 359 -11.05 -1.00 -2.33
N GLN A 360 -10.60 -0.49 -1.19
CA GLN A 360 -9.62 0.60 -1.15
C GLN A 360 -8.29 0.18 -1.78
N THR A 361 -7.77 -0.99 -1.42
CA THR A 361 -6.53 -1.52 -2.00
C THR A 361 -6.68 -1.71 -3.50
N ALA A 362 -7.83 -2.21 -3.97
CA ALA A 362 -8.13 -2.34 -5.39
C ALA A 362 -8.16 -0.96 -6.08
N ALA A 363 -8.88 0.01 -5.53
CA ALA A 363 -8.94 1.37 -6.08
C ALA A 363 -7.55 2.02 -6.14
N ALA A 364 -6.74 1.87 -5.08
CA ALA A 364 -5.37 2.38 -5.01
C ALA A 364 -4.47 1.70 -6.05
N SER A 365 -4.50 0.37 -6.16
CA SER A 365 -3.67 -0.38 -7.12
C SER A 365 -4.05 -0.06 -8.56
N LEU A 366 -5.35 0.10 -8.86
CA LEU A 366 -5.81 0.52 -10.19
C LEU A 366 -5.37 1.95 -10.51
N GLY A 367 -5.49 2.86 -9.54
CA GLY A 367 -4.99 4.23 -9.66
C GLY A 367 -3.50 4.26 -9.95
N ALA A 368 -2.70 3.53 -9.18
CA ALA A 368 -1.26 3.41 -9.39
C ALA A 368 -0.92 2.81 -10.77
N ALA A 369 -1.66 1.79 -11.22
CA ALA A 369 -1.44 1.17 -12.53
C ALA A 369 -1.65 2.16 -13.68
N ILE A 370 -2.78 2.86 -13.67
CA ILE A 370 -3.11 3.87 -14.69
C ILE A 370 -2.15 5.04 -14.59
N GLY A 371 -1.83 5.50 -13.37
CA GLY A 371 -0.89 6.58 -13.15
C GLY A 371 0.51 6.25 -13.65
N SER A 372 1.05 5.09 -13.30
CA SER A 372 2.38 4.66 -13.76
C SER A 372 2.45 4.53 -15.28
N ALA A 373 1.44 3.91 -15.90
CA ALA A 373 1.35 3.80 -17.36
C ALA A 373 1.30 5.19 -18.02
N ALA A 374 0.42 6.07 -17.54
CA ALA A 374 0.32 7.46 -18.02
C ALA A 374 1.62 8.24 -17.79
N GLY A 375 2.27 8.03 -16.64
CA GLY A 375 3.57 8.61 -16.28
C GLY A 375 4.64 8.35 -17.33
N GLY A 376 4.71 7.11 -17.84
CA GLY A 376 5.67 6.75 -18.87
C GLY A 376 5.24 7.13 -20.30
N LEU A 377 3.97 6.85 -20.66
CA LEU A 377 3.45 7.10 -22.00
C LEU A 377 3.41 8.60 -22.35
N LEU A 378 3.09 9.44 -21.38
CA LEU A 378 2.97 10.89 -21.58
C LEU A 378 4.22 11.67 -21.19
N PHE A 379 5.33 10.99 -20.85
CA PHE A 379 6.55 11.67 -20.37
C PHE A 379 7.23 12.49 -21.46
N ASN A 380 7.40 11.89 -22.66
CA ASN A 380 8.11 12.50 -23.80
C ASN A 380 7.14 12.93 -24.92
N VAL A 381 5.97 13.48 -24.57
CA VAL A 381 5.04 14.02 -25.59
C VAL A 381 5.61 15.29 -26.18
N ALA A 382 5.79 15.27 -27.53
CA ALA A 382 6.30 16.42 -28.25
C ALA A 382 5.39 17.64 -28.07
N GLY A 383 5.98 18.79 -27.75
CA GLY A 383 5.25 20.06 -27.56
C GLY A 383 4.58 20.25 -26.20
N LEU A 384 4.57 19.25 -25.33
CA LEU A 384 3.98 19.37 -23.99
C LEU A 384 4.88 18.75 -22.89
N PRO A 385 6.02 19.37 -22.56
CA PRO A 385 6.91 18.85 -21.53
C PRO A 385 6.16 18.74 -20.18
N GLY A 386 6.29 17.60 -19.53
CA GLY A 386 5.61 17.34 -18.25
C GLY A 386 4.10 17.05 -18.38
N ALA A 387 3.61 16.63 -19.56
CA ALA A 387 2.20 16.32 -19.80
C ALA A 387 1.62 15.34 -18.78
N SER A 388 2.37 14.30 -18.39
CA SER A 388 1.97 13.32 -17.38
C SER A 388 1.70 13.96 -16.02
N PHE A 389 2.57 14.88 -15.59
CA PHE A 389 2.42 15.59 -14.32
C PHE A 389 1.28 16.60 -14.35
N LEU A 390 1.09 17.30 -15.47
CA LEU A 390 -0.03 18.25 -15.63
C LEU A 390 -1.38 17.53 -15.61
N LEU A 391 -1.48 16.40 -16.29
CA LEU A 391 -2.70 15.57 -16.29
C LEU A 391 -3.06 15.15 -14.87
N VAL A 392 -2.10 14.61 -14.12
CA VAL A 392 -2.39 14.13 -12.77
C VAL A 392 -2.55 15.26 -11.76
N ALA A 393 -1.90 16.43 -11.96
CA ALA A 393 -2.16 17.62 -11.17
C ALA A 393 -3.60 18.11 -11.36
N ALA A 394 -4.13 18.10 -12.59
CA ALA A 394 -5.54 18.39 -12.86
C ALA A 394 -6.48 17.36 -12.20
N LEU A 395 -6.13 16.08 -12.24
CA LEU A 395 -6.90 15.03 -11.57
C LEU A 395 -6.89 15.17 -10.06
N THR A 396 -5.74 15.49 -9.45
CA THR A 396 -5.66 15.74 -7.99
C THR A 396 -6.36 17.03 -7.59
N ALA A 397 -6.36 18.07 -8.43
CA ALA A 397 -7.18 19.28 -8.23
C ALA A 397 -8.69 18.96 -8.21
N LEU A 398 -9.15 18.08 -9.10
CA LEU A 398 -10.52 17.56 -9.01
C LEU A 398 -10.76 16.82 -7.69
N GLY A 399 -9.76 16.05 -7.21
CA GLY A 399 -9.81 15.43 -5.89
C GLY A 399 -9.97 16.44 -4.75
N VAL A 400 -9.30 17.61 -4.82
CA VAL A 400 -9.49 18.72 -3.87
C VAL A 400 -10.94 19.17 -3.86
N LEU A 401 -11.54 19.41 -5.02
CA LEU A 401 -12.95 19.83 -5.13
C LEU A 401 -13.90 18.78 -4.52
N LEU A 402 -13.66 17.51 -4.82
CA LEU A 402 -14.42 16.41 -4.25
C LEU A 402 -14.28 16.31 -2.72
N SER A 403 -13.14 16.72 -2.15
CA SER A 403 -12.86 16.56 -0.72
C SER A 403 -13.52 17.63 0.18
N PHE A 404 -13.89 18.81 -0.34
CA PHE A 404 -14.43 19.92 0.46
C PHE A 404 -15.70 19.57 1.27
N SER A 405 -16.53 18.67 0.78
CA SER A 405 -17.74 18.25 1.50
C SER A 405 -17.48 17.16 2.55
N LEU A 406 -16.32 16.47 2.51
CA LEU A 406 -16.01 15.36 3.41
C LEU A 406 -16.02 15.73 4.90
N PRO A 407 -15.41 16.84 5.37
CA PRO A 407 -15.34 17.15 6.79
C PRO A 407 -16.72 17.25 7.45
N LYS A 408 -17.71 17.82 6.77
CA LYS A 408 -19.07 17.95 7.27
C LYS A 408 -19.76 16.59 7.40
N ILE A 409 -19.65 15.77 6.38
CA ILE A 409 -20.30 14.47 6.29
C ILE A 409 -19.71 13.47 7.28
N LEU A 410 -18.37 13.47 7.46
CA LEU A 410 -17.69 12.64 8.43
C LEU A 410 -18.05 13.01 9.88
N VAL A 411 -18.57 14.23 10.15
CA VAL A 411 -19.13 14.61 11.47
C VAL A 411 -20.46 13.94 11.72
N GLU A 412 -21.36 13.93 10.74
CA GLU A 412 -22.71 13.39 10.88
C GLU A 412 -22.71 11.87 11.15
N HIS A 413 -21.66 11.18 10.72
CA HIS A 413 -21.49 9.72 10.90
C HIS A 413 -20.64 9.30 12.10
N LYS A 414 -20.56 10.11 13.15
CA LYS A 414 -19.80 9.78 14.36
C LYS A 414 -20.39 8.51 15.02
N PRO A 415 -19.61 7.40 15.14
CA PRO A 415 -20.05 6.25 15.93
C PRO A 415 -20.07 6.67 17.39
N GLY A 416 -21.27 6.92 17.96
CA GLY A 416 -21.43 7.31 19.36
C GLY A 416 -22.47 8.38 19.61
N LYS A 417 -22.99 9.09 18.61
CA LYS A 417 -24.24 9.86 18.70
C LYS A 417 -25.40 9.09 18.07
N SER A 418 -25.70 7.92 18.60
CA SER A 418 -27.06 7.41 18.54
C SER A 418 -27.91 8.44 19.27
N SER A 419 -28.87 9.04 18.57
CA SER A 419 -29.86 9.93 19.15
C SER A 419 -30.53 9.20 20.31
N ASN A 420 -30.18 9.53 21.55
CA ASN A 420 -31.03 9.30 22.70
C ASN A 420 -32.24 10.25 22.64
N LYS A 421 -32.99 10.17 21.55
CA LYS A 421 -34.40 10.39 21.48
C LYS A 421 -35.07 9.03 21.36
N VAL A 422 -34.89 8.19 22.35
CA VAL A 422 -35.92 7.26 22.73
C VAL A 422 -36.92 8.13 23.43
N ASP A 423 -38.04 8.39 22.77
CA ASP A 423 -39.26 8.88 23.40
C ASP A 423 -39.46 7.99 24.63
N ALA A 424 -39.27 8.56 25.80
CA ALA A 424 -39.64 7.91 27.06
C ALA A 424 -41.14 7.63 26.93
N PRO A 425 -41.61 6.41 27.07
CA PRO A 425 -43.03 6.17 27.18
C PRO A 425 -43.49 6.81 28.51
N ASN A 426 -44.14 7.96 28.39
CA ASN A 426 -44.96 8.54 29.46
C ASN A 426 -46.12 7.60 29.75
N SER A 427 -45.87 6.58 30.51
CA SER A 427 -46.91 5.86 31.25
C SER A 427 -46.37 5.53 32.65
N PRO A 428 -47.02 6.06 33.72
CA PRO A 428 -46.63 5.68 35.07
C PRO A 428 -46.96 4.20 35.24
N ILE A 429 -45.91 3.42 35.65
CA ILE A 429 -46.07 2.04 36.05
C ILE A 429 -47.03 2.00 37.22
N ASN A 430 -48.22 1.43 37.01
CA ASN A 430 -49.24 1.22 38.02
C ASN A 430 -48.78 0.10 38.97
N LEU A 431 -48.29 0.44 40.12
CA LEU A 431 -47.76 -0.45 41.19
C LEU A 431 -48.81 -1.36 41.78
N SER A 432 -50.08 -1.33 41.35
CA SER A 432 -51.15 -2.20 41.90
C SER A 432 -51.22 -3.59 41.29
N GLN A 433 -50.34 -3.96 40.33
CA GLN A 433 -50.34 -5.29 39.71
C GLN A 433 -49.28 -6.26 40.30
N LEU A 434 -48.47 -5.84 41.26
CA LEU A 434 -47.41 -6.68 41.86
C LEU A 434 -47.88 -7.54 43.03
N THR A 435 -49.19 -7.51 43.40
CA THR A 435 -49.72 -8.24 44.58
C THR A 435 -50.55 -9.49 44.22
N LYS A 436 -50.38 -10.06 43.03
CA LYS A 436 -51.04 -11.33 42.69
C LYS A 436 -50.06 -12.36 42.12
N LEU A 437 -49.17 -12.87 42.93
CA LEU A 437 -48.54 -14.15 42.71
C LEU A 437 -49.09 -15.13 43.76
N PRO A 438 -49.63 -16.29 43.35
CA PRO A 438 -50.07 -17.32 44.28
C PRO A 438 -48.84 -18.01 44.90
N PRO A 439 -48.93 -18.45 46.19
CA PRO A 439 -47.92 -19.30 46.78
C PRO A 439 -48.17 -20.72 46.30
N GLU A 440 -47.16 -21.33 45.67
CA GLU A 440 -46.92 -22.79 45.69
C GLU A 440 -46.05 -23.24 44.50
N LEU A 441 -45.02 -23.93 44.92
CA LEU A 441 -44.11 -24.95 44.44
C LEU A 441 -42.74 -24.50 43.99
#